data_1dda0fad1938c086388986c0271a159f
#
_entry.id   1dda0fad1938c086388986c0271a159f
#
_cell.length_a   1.000
_cell.length_b   1.000
_cell.length_c   1.000
_cell.angle_alpha   90.00
_cell.angle_beta   90.00
_cell.angle_gamma   90.00
#
_symmetry.space_group_name_H-M   'P 1'
#
loop_
_entity.id
_entity.type
_entity.pdbx_description
1 polymer ?
#
loop_
_entity_poly.entity_id
_entity_poly.type
_entity_poly.pdbx_seq_one_letter_code
_entity_poly.pdbx_strand_id
1 'polypeptide(L)'
;MKACPTNTLQPIWFKAGLEGIFSPVIVPRLGACAVDCNVCGKVCPTGAIRDIPLAEKKQAKVGTAWIVRQNCVVWEQDKKCLVCDEVCPYSAVSFKPVDGLKNAAPFVVANKCIGCGWCESRCPVEGSAAIRVNIIGEVRISSGSYVEKAKEYGFVFKTKDKVHDRLAPDTFDSGEVPPVQIEYPNSSGETGSGLPPGFIPK
;
A
#
# COMPACT_ATOMS: atom_id res chain seq x y z
N MET A 1 -13.73 -12.79 -7.33
CA MET A 1 -12.25 -12.64 -7.46
C MET A 1 -11.77 -12.79 -8.91
N LYS A 2 -12.35 -13.66 -9.73
CA LYS A 2 -11.97 -13.81 -11.18
C LYS A 2 -12.08 -12.52 -12.02
N ALA A 3 -12.89 -11.55 -11.59
CA ALA A 3 -13.02 -10.27 -12.27
C ALA A 3 -11.81 -9.32 -12.09
N CYS A 4 -10.85 -9.68 -11.21
CA CYS A 4 -9.66 -8.87 -11.01
C CYS A 4 -8.69 -9.03 -12.20
N PRO A 5 -8.43 -7.96 -12.98
CA PRO A 5 -7.61 -8.05 -14.21
C PRO A 5 -6.14 -8.34 -13.90
N THR A 6 -5.67 -7.99 -12.72
CA THR A 6 -4.28 -8.20 -12.28
C THR A 6 -4.10 -9.44 -11.42
N ASN A 7 -5.17 -10.20 -11.17
CA ASN A 7 -5.16 -11.40 -10.35
C ASN A 7 -4.66 -11.21 -8.91
N THR A 8 -4.62 -9.97 -8.42
CA THR A 8 -4.16 -9.70 -7.04
C THR A 8 -5.17 -10.11 -5.98
N LEU A 9 -6.47 -10.23 -6.33
CA LEU A 9 -7.54 -10.54 -5.39
C LEU A 9 -7.72 -12.05 -5.29
N GLN A 10 -7.37 -12.62 -4.14
CA GLN A 10 -7.40 -14.06 -3.87
C GLN A 10 -8.31 -14.39 -2.69
N PRO A 11 -8.86 -15.62 -2.61
CA PRO A 11 -9.58 -16.06 -1.41
C PRO A 11 -8.62 -16.38 -0.28
N ILE A 12 -8.95 -15.96 0.92
CA ILE A 12 -8.32 -16.43 2.16
C ILE A 12 -8.99 -17.74 2.61
N TRP A 13 -8.18 -18.72 3.09
CA TRP A 13 -8.75 -19.97 3.57
C TRP A 13 -9.04 -19.92 5.08
N PHE A 14 -8.07 -19.77 5.94
CA PHE A 14 -8.26 -19.85 7.39
C PHE A 14 -7.69 -18.66 8.18
N LYS A 15 -7.03 -17.69 7.52
CA LYS A 15 -6.41 -16.53 8.20
C LYS A 15 -7.39 -15.64 8.97
N ALA A 16 -8.66 -15.65 8.57
CA ALA A 16 -9.72 -14.85 9.20
C ALA A 16 -10.69 -15.72 10.02
N GLY A 17 -10.27 -16.92 10.44
CA GLY A 17 -11.12 -17.89 11.13
C GLY A 17 -12.10 -18.60 10.18
N LEU A 18 -12.98 -19.44 10.76
CA LEU A 18 -13.97 -20.20 9.99
C LEU A 18 -15.01 -19.30 9.30
N GLU A 19 -15.41 -18.21 9.96
CA GLU A 19 -16.38 -17.26 9.42
C GLU A 19 -15.82 -16.42 8.27
N GLY A 20 -14.50 -16.29 8.19
CA GLY A 20 -13.79 -15.55 7.15
C GLY A 20 -13.31 -16.39 5.96
N ILE A 21 -13.70 -17.65 5.87
CA ILE A 21 -13.35 -18.51 4.73
C ILE A 21 -13.83 -17.88 3.42
N PHE A 22 -12.94 -17.86 2.42
CA PHE A 22 -13.15 -17.22 1.11
C PHE A 22 -13.27 -15.69 1.14
N SER A 23 -12.97 -15.02 2.24
CA SER A 23 -12.87 -13.55 2.24
C SER A 23 -11.84 -13.07 1.21
N PRO A 24 -12.14 -12.02 0.43
CA PRO A 24 -11.21 -11.50 -0.55
C PRO A 24 -10.01 -10.80 0.12
N VAL A 25 -8.82 -11.16 -0.32
CA VAL A 25 -7.57 -10.53 0.13
C VAL A 25 -6.73 -10.10 -1.06
N ILE A 26 -6.02 -8.99 -0.91
CA ILE A 26 -5.01 -8.55 -1.87
C ILE A 26 -3.73 -9.32 -1.60
N VAL A 27 -3.20 -10.02 -2.62
CA VAL A 27 -1.92 -10.73 -2.60
C VAL A 27 -0.99 -10.08 -3.61
N PRO A 28 -0.20 -9.07 -3.19
CA PRO A 28 0.58 -8.23 -4.11
C PRO A 28 1.62 -9.00 -4.91
N ARG A 29 2.13 -10.11 -4.38
CA ARG A 29 3.13 -10.93 -5.08
C ARG A 29 2.58 -11.62 -6.33
N LEU A 30 1.27 -11.88 -6.37
CA LEU A 30 0.58 -12.45 -7.55
C LEU A 30 0.21 -11.38 -8.57
N GLY A 31 0.05 -10.14 -8.13
CA GLY A 31 -0.27 -9.01 -8.97
C GLY A 31 -0.60 -7.78 -8.13
N ALA A 32 -0.46 -6.59 -8.70
CA ALA A 32 -0.76 -5.34 -8.02
C ALA A 32 -2.20 -4.87 -8.26
N CYS A 33 -2.76 -4.13 -7.32
CA CYS A 33 -4.06 -3.49 -7.52
C CYS A 33 -3.92 -2.32 -8.50
N ALA A 34 -4.57 -2.41 -9.66
CA ALA A 34 -4.55 -1.34 -10.65
C ALA A 34 -5.25 -0.08 -10.11
N VAL A 35 -4.62 1.08 -10.29
CA VAL A 35 -5.07 2.37 -9.74
C VAL A 35 -6.41 2.81 -10.34
N ASP A 36 -6.58 2.51 -11.62
CA ASP A 36 -7.71 2.89 -12.48
C ASP A 36 -8.78 1.82 -12.62
N CYS A 37 -8.82 0.85 -11.69
CA CYS A 37 -9.77 -0.25 -11.71
C CYS A 37 -10.55 -0.33 -10.41
N ASN A 38 -11.89 -0.41 -10.48
CA ASN A 38 -12.80 -0.64 -9.35
C ASN A 38 -13.79 -1.79 -9.61
N VAL A 39 -13.47 -2.68 -10.54
CA VAL A 39 -14.36 -3.77 -10.98
C VAL A 39 -14.76 -4.70 -9.83
N CYS A 40 -13.87 -4.96 -8.88
CA CYS A 40 -14.13 -5.86 -7.75
C CYS A 40 -15.33 -5.42 -6.88
N GLY A 41 -15.52 -4.11 -6.66
CA GLY A 41 -16.69 -3.58 -5.96
C GLY A 41 -17.98 -3.75 -6.77
N LYS A 42 -17.91 -3.46 -8.08
CA LYS A 42 -19.07 -3.55 -8.98
C LYS A 42 -19.64 -4.96 -9.12
N VAL A 43 -18.80 -5.99 -9.02
CA VAL A 43 -19.20 -7.40 -9.21
C VAL A 43 -19.34 -8.18 -7.90
N CYS A 44 -19.17 -7.54 -6.74
CA CYS A 44 -19.25 -8.21 -5.46
C CYS A 44 -20.70 -8.51 -5.09
N PRO A 45 -21.16 -9.78 -5.11
CA PRO A 45 -22.58 -10.08 -4.88
C PRO A 45 -23.02 -9.89 -3.44
N THR A 46 -22.09 -9.96 -2.49
CA THR A 46 -22.36 -9.83 -1.06
C THR A 46 -22.14 -8.41 -0.53
N GLY A 47 -21.63 -7.49 -1.37
CA GLY A 47 -21.25 -6.15 -0.93
C GLY A 47 -20.05 -6.09 0.03
N ALA A 48 -19.34 -7.21 0.26
CA ALA A 48 -18.15 -7.25 1.10
C ALA A 48 -17.04 -6.32 0.59
N ILE A 49 -17.00 -6.09 -0.72
CA ILE A 49 -16.20 -5.04 -1.35
C ILE A 49 -17.19 -3.99 -1.82
N ARG A 50 -17.15 -2.81 -1.21
CA ARG A 50 -18.02 -1.70 -1.58
C ARG A 50 -17.84 -1.32 -3.05
N ASP A 51 -18.93 -1.05 -3.74
CA ASP A 51 -18.89 -0.37 -5.03
C ASP A 51 -18.68 1.12 -4.77
N ILE A 52 -17.51 1.62 -5.11
CA ILE A 52 -17.11 3.00 -4.94
C ILE A 52 -16.63 3.59 -6.28
N PRO A 53 -16.88 4.88 -6.52
CA PRO A 53 -16.35 5.58 -7.68
C PRO A 53 -14.82 5.47 -7.76
N LEU A 54 -14.27 5.55 -8.96
CA LEU A 54 -12.82 5.42 -9.18
C LEU A 54 -12.03 6.51 -8.45
N ALA A 55 -12.57 7.72 -8.35
CA ALA A 55 -11.98 8.81 -7.59
C ALA A 55 -11.83 8.46 -6.10
N GLU A 56 -12.86 7.88 -5.49
CA GLU A 56 -12.80 7.40 -4.09
C GLU A 56 -11.85 6.21 -3.93
N LYS A 57 -11.86 5.27 -4.88
CA LYS A 57 -10.97 4.12 -4.85
C LYS A 57 -9.49 4.54 -4.82
N LYS A 58 -9.13 5.61 -5.51
CA LYS A 58 -7.78 6.20 -5.50
C LYS A 58 -7.38 6.77 -4.14
N GLN A 59 -8.32 6.96 -3.23
CA GLN A 59 -8.10 7.45 -1.87
C GLN A 59 -8.33 6.35 -0.81
N ALA A 60 -8.75 5.15 -1.21
CA ALA A 60 -9.00 4.03 -0.31
C ALA A 60 -7.71 3.29 0.06
N LYS A 61 -7.15 3.62 1.22
CA LYS A 61 -5.94 2.97 1.73
C LYS A 61 -6.21 1.54 2.15
N VAL A 62 -5.53 0.59 1.51
CA VAL A 62 -5.67 -0.86 1.76
C VAL A 62 -4.51 -1.45 2.55
N GLY A 63 -3.50 -0.64 2.84
CA GLY A 63 -2.34 -1.05 3.62
C GLY A 63 -1.16 -0.12 3.44
N THR A 64 -0.01 -0.52 3.96
CA THR A 64 1.25 0.23 3.82
C THR A 64 2.37 -0.72 3.45
N ALA A 65 3.20 -0.32 2.49
CA ALA A 65 4.40 -1.06 2.15
C ALA A 65 5.50 -0.83 3.19
N TRP A 66 6.33 -1.82 3.43
CA TRP A 66 7.50 -1.76 4.29
C TRP A 66 8.67 -2.51 3.66
N ILE A 67 9.90 -2.16 4.03
CA ILE A 67 11.10 -2.74 3.45
C ILE A 67 11.74 -3.70 4.45
N VAL A 68 11.93 -4.94 3.99
CA VAL A 68 12.72 -5.96 4.70
C VAL A 68 14.17 -5.74 4.29
N ARG A 69 14.94 -5.03 5.13
CA ARG A 69 16.30 -4.58 4.81
C ARG A 69 17.23 -5.74 4.44
N GLN A 70 17.13 -6.86 5.15
CA GLN A 70 17.93 -8.06 4.93
C GLN A 70 17.73 -8.69 3.54
N ASN A 71 16.59 -8.42 2.89
CA ASN A 71 16.29 -8.94 1.56
C ASN A 71 16.57 -7.90 0.47
N CYS A 72 16.70 -6.63 0.83
CA CYS A 72 16.83 -5.56 -0.14
C CYS A 72 18.28 -5.45 -0.65
N VAL A 73 18.48 -5.56 -1.96
CA VAL A 73 19.80 -5.50 -2.60
C VAL A 73 20.53 -4.18 -2.36
N VAL A 74 19.81 -3.09 -2.09
CA VAL A 74 20.43 -1.81 -1.73
C VAL A 74 20.93 -1.84 -0.30
N TRP A 75 20.11 -2.32 0.63
CA TRP A 75 20.45 -2.36 2.05
C TRP A 75 21.49 -3.42 2.39
N GLU A 76 21.42 -4.60 1.75
CA GLU A 76 22.26 -5.75 2.09
C GLU A 76 23.56 -5.79 1.25
N GLN A 77 23.48 -5.40 -0.02
CA GLN A 77 24.58 -5.55 -0.97
C GLN A 77 25.12 -4.22 -1.51
N ASP A 78 24.57 -3.09 -1.04
CA ASP A 78 24.89 -1.74 -1.54
C ASP A 78 24.86 -1.63 -3.08
N LYS A 79 23.95 -2.39 -3.72
CA LYS A 79 23.73 -2.36 -5.16
C LYS A 79 22.61 -1.38 -5.51
N LYS A 80 22.82 -0.58 -6.56
CA LYS A 80 21.80 0.37 -7.03
C LYS A 80 20.55 -0.37 -7.52
N CYS A 81 19.38 -0.02 -6.97
CA CYS A 81 18.09 -0.51 -7.39
C CYS A 81 17.03 0.58 -7.13
N LEU A 82 16.23 0.91 -8.16
CA LEU A 82 15.20 1.95 -8.10
C LEU A 82 13.80 1.42 -8.40
N VAL A 83 13.65 0.12 -8.64
CA VAL A 83 12.42 -0.51 -9.15
C VAL A 83 11.18 -0.15 -8.33
N CYS A 84 11.28 -0.16 -7.00
CA CYS A 84 10.13 0.11 -6.14
C CYS A 84 9.59 1.55 -6.25
N ASP A 85 10.44 2.54 -6.58
CA ASP A 85 10.00 3.91 -6.85
C ASP A 85 9.49 4.07 -8.29
N GLU A 86 10.20 3.50 -9.26
CA GLU A 86 9.83 3.59 -10.68
C GLU A 86 8.40 3.07 -10.91
N VAL A 87 8.06 1.95 -10.28
CA VAL A 87 6.73 1.32 -10.44
C VAL A 87 5.67 1.88 -9.48
N CYS A 88 6.03 2.76 -8.55
CA CYS A 88 5.08 3.30 -7.57
C CYS A 88 4.20 4.37 -8.20
N PRO A 89 2.88 4.14 -8.37
CA PRO A 89 2.00 5.12 -8.98
C PRO A 89 1.74 6.35 -8.08
N TYR A 90 2.04 6.26 -6.79
CA TYR A 90 1.79 7.32 -5.81
C TYR A 90 3.06 8.05 -5.34
N SER A 91 4.22 7.79 -5.94
CA SER A 91 5.51 8.35 -5.48
C SER A 91 5.73 8.21 -3.97
N ALA A 92 5.32 7.06 -3.43
CA ALA A 92 5.38 6.79 -2.01
C ALA A 92 6.73 6.21 -1.54
N VAL A 93 7.69 6.04 -2.45
CA VAL A 93 9.05 5.59 -2.12
C VAL A 93 10.00 6.77 -2.31
N SER A 94 10.85 7.02 -1.33
CA SER A 94 11.91 8.03 -1.39
C SER A 94 13.26 7.39 -1.12
N PHE A 95 14.30 7.90 -1.76
CA PHE A 95 15.66 7.45 -1.53
C PHE A 95 16.41 8.46 -0.67
N LYS A 96 17.07 7.98 0.38
CA LYS A 96 17.85 8.80 1.28
C LYS A 96 19.26 8.23 1.45
N PRO A 97 20.29 9.08 1.57
CA PRO A 97 21.62 8.62 1.96
C PRO A 97 21.56 8.01 3.37
N VAL A 98 22.28 6.93 3.56
CA VAL A 98 22.40 6.23 4.84
C VAL A 98 23.89 6.00 5.10
N ASP A 99 24.34 6.28 6.32
CA ASP A 99 25.73 6.07 6.71
C ASP A 99 26.11 4.58 6.54
N GLY A 100 27.28 4.35 5.91
CA GLY A 100 27.75 3.01 5.61
C GLY A 100 27.32 2.44 4.26
N LEU A 101 26.40 3.10 3.53
CA LEU A 101 26.03 2.73 2.16
C LEU A 101 26.53 3.76 1.16
N LYS A 102 27.03 3.29 -0.01
CA LYS A 102 27.39 4.16 -1.14
C LYS A 102 26.17 4.65 -1.91
N ASN A 103 25.13 3.81 -1.96
CA ASN A 103 23.89 4.10 -2.67
C ASN A 103 22.81 4.56 -1.71
N ALA A 104 21.99 5.53 -2.15
CA ALA A 104 20.85 5.96 -1.38
C ALA A 104 19.85 4.79 -1.22
N ALA A 105 19.40 4.57 0.01
CA ALA A 105 18.51 3.48 0.35
C ALA A 105 17.02 3.88 0.24
N PRO A 106 16.13 2.96 -0.15
CA PRO A 106 14.71 3.24 -0.25
C PRO A 106 14.04 3.31 1.12
N PHE A 107 13.09 4.24 1.24
CA PHE A 107 12.19 4.40 2.38
C PHE A 107 10.75 4.59 1.88
N VAL A 108 9.79 4.03 2.60
CA VAL A 108 8.37 4.21 2.27
C VAL A 108 7.78 5.39 3.05
N VAL A 109 7.13 6.29 2.34
CA VAL A 109 6.40 7.43 2.89
C VAL A 109 4.95 6.97 3.12
N ALA A 110 4.61 6.65 4.36
CA ALA A 110 3.38 5.96 4.71
C ALA A 110 2.10 6.74 4.37
N ASN A 111 2.11 8.06 4.47
CA ASN A 111 0.97 8.91 4.13
C ASN A 111 0.74 9.05 2.61
N LYS A 112 1.71 8.67 1.78
CA LYS A 112 1.58 8.58 0.31
C LYS A 112 1.31 7.17 -0.16
N CYS A 113 1.55 6.15 0.67
CA CYS A 113 1.38 4.75 0.31
C CYS A 113 -0.05 4.30 0.50
N ILE A 114 -0.72 3.92 -0.57
CA ILE A 114 -2.09 3.37 -0.52
C ILE A 114 -2.12 1.85 -0.30
N GLY A 115 -0.98 1.15 -0.49
CA GLY A 115 -0.91 -0.31 -0.36
C GLY A 115 -1.28 -1.08 -1.63
N CYS A 116 -1.15 -0.48 -2.81
CA CYS A 116 -1.54 -1.10 -4.09
C CYS A 116 -0.70 -2.32 -4.49
N GLY A 117 0.52 -2.48 -3.96
CA GLY A 117 1.35 -3.66 -4.16
C GLY A 117 2.22 -3.66 -5.41
N TRP A 118 2.27 -2.61 -6.22
CA TRP A 118 3.14 -2.55 -7.41
C TRP A 118 4.61 -2.75 -7.07
N CYS A 119 5.09 -2.14 -5.99
CA CYS A 119 6.46 -2.28 -5.52
C CYS A 119 6.81 -3.73 -5.12
N GLU A 120 5.89 -4.44 -4.46
CA GLU A 120 6.08 -5.85 -4.08
C GLU A 120 6.01 -6.78 -5.28
N SER A 121 5.03 -6.59 -6.17
CA SER A 121 4.85 -7.38 -7.39
C SER A 121 6.06 -7.32 -8.32
N ARG A 122 6.69 -6.15 -8.42
CA ARG A 122 7.82 -5.90 -9.34
C ARG A 122 9.19 -5.98 -8.69
N CYS A 123 9.25 -6.29 -7.38
CA CYS A 123 10.53 -6.46 -6.69
C CYS A 123 11.35 -7.58 -7.35
N PRO A 124 12.59 -7.32 -7.78
CA PRO A 124 13.41 -8.30 -8.50
C PRO A 124 13.96 -9.42 -7.60
N VAL A 125 13.80 -9.28 -6.27
CA VAL A 125 14.24 -10.31 -5.33
C VAL A 125 13.36 -11.54 -5.46
N GLU A 126 13.98 -12.67 -5.75
CA GLU A 126 13.30 -13.96 -5.89
C GLU A 126 12.70 -14.45 -4.57
N GLY A 127 11.63 -15.24 -4.66
CA GLY A 127 10.91 -15.78 -3.51
C GLY A 127 10.23 -14.65 -2.73
N SER A 128 10.81 -14.24 -1.63
CA SER A 128 10.26 -13.25 -0.72
C SER A 128 10.70 -11.82 -1.06
N ALA A 129 9.79 -11.01 -1.59
CA ALA A 129 10.10 -9.63 -1.95
C ALA A 129 10.74 -8.84 -0.80
N ALA A 130 11.68 -7.97 -1.14
CA ALA A 130 12.32 -7.07 -0.18
C ALA A 130 11.41 -5.93 0.29
N ILE A 131 10.41 -5.57 -0.51
CA ILE A 131 9.36 -4.63 -0.13
C ILE A 131 8.02 -5.36 -0.14
N ARG A 132 7.27 -5.25 0.94
CA ARG A 132 6.02 -5.99 1.15
C ARG A 132 4.93 -5.06 1.61
N VAL A 133 3.70 -5.32 1.19
CA VAL A 133 2.52 -4.61 1.68
C VAL A 133 1.93 -5.33 2.88
N ASN A 134 1.67 -4.58 3.93
CA ASN A 134 0.97 -5.04 5.12
C ASN A 134 -0.34 -4.25 5.27
N ILE A 135 -1.31 -4.84 5.97
CA ILE A 135 -2.60 -4.22 6.31
C ILE A 135 -2.48 -3.04 7.29
N ILE A 136 -1.29 -2.78 7.81
CA ILE A 136 -1.06 -1.68 8.76
C ILE A 136 -1.46 -0.34 8.15
N GLY A 137 -2.29 0.40 8.87
CA GLY A 137 -2.78 1.71 8.44
C GLY A 137 -3.86 1.65 7.36
N GLU A 138 -4.46 0.48 7.11
CA GLU A 138 -5.64 0.39 6.24
C GLU A 138 -6.81 1.20 6.79
N VAL A 139 -7.65 1.71 5.88
CA VAL A 139 -8.88 2.41 6.24
C VAL A 139 -10.07 1.63 5.72
N ARG A 140 -10.90 1.13 6.65
CA ARG A 140 -12.15 0.45 6.33
C ARG A 140 -13.32 1.30 6.81
N ILE A 141 -14.21 1.63 5.89
CA ILE A 141 -15.44 2.35 6.20
C ILE A 141 -16.64 1.63 5.58
N SER A 142 -17.68 1.45 6.35
CA SER A 142 -18.95 0.86 5.88
C SER A 142 -19.79 1.87 5.11
N SER A 143 -19.69 3.16 5.43
CA SER A 143 -20.41 4.27 4.80
C SER A 143 -19.55 5.53 4.77
N GLY A 144 -19.93 6.52 3.97
CA GLY A 144 -19.19 7.77 3.82
C GLY A 144 -18.11 7.70 2.74
N SER A 145 -17.29 8.75 2.65
CA SER A 145 -16.29 8.95 1.60
C SER A 145 -14.87 8.63 2.06
N TYR A 146 -14.12 7.88 1.24
CA TYR A 146 -12.68 7.67 1.43
C TYR A 146 -11.88 8.96 1.21
N VAL A 147 -12.39 9.89 0.39
CA VAL A 147 -11.75 11.19 0.18
C VAL A 147 -11.74 12.00 1.48
N GLU A 148 -12.87 12.03 2.20
CA GLU A 148 -12.98 12.72 3.49
C GLU A 148 -12.06 12.08 4.53
N LYS A 149 -12.06 10.74 4.60
CA LYS A 149 -11.17 10.02 5.53
C LYS A 149 -9.69 10.21 5.21
N ALA A 150 -9.33 10.25 3.93
CA ALA A 150 -7.94 10.53 3.54
C ALA A 150 -7.50 11.92 4.02
N LYS A 151 -8.36 12.93 3.92
CA LYS A 151 -8.10 14.28 4.47
C LYS A 151 -7.94 14.27 5.98
N GLU A 152 -8.87 13.60 6.68
CA GLU A 152 -8.88 13.51 8.15
C GLU A 152 -7.58 12.88 8.67
N TYR A 153 -7.07 11.84 8.01
CA TYR A 153 -5.82 11.16 8.39
C TYR A 153 -4.56 11.79 7.79
N GLY A 154 -4.65 12.88 7.06
CA GLY A 154 -3.50 13.55 6.44
C GLY A 154 -2.81 12.75 5.35
N PHE A 155 -3.55 11.88 4.65
CA PHE A 155 -3.02 11.15 3.52
C PHE A 155 -2.92 12.04 2.28
N VAL A 156 -1.83 11.87 1.52
CA VAL A 156 -1.54 12.62 0.30
C VAL A 156 -1.38 11.64 -0.86
N PHE A 157 -2.51 11.17 -1.39
CA PHE A 157 -2.51 10.23 -2.51
C PHE A 157 -2.59 10.98 -3.84
N LYS A 158 -1.44 11.18 -4.50
CA LYS A 158 -1.33 11.74 -5.84
C LYS A 158 -0.74 10.69 -6.78
N THR A 159 -1.39 10.43 -7.89
CA THR A 159 -0.91 9.48 -8.91
C THR A 159 0.10 10.13 -9.85
N LYS A 160 1.14 9.39 -10.26
CA LYS A 160 2.16 9.85 -11.23
C LYS A 160 1.62 10.02 -12.65
N ASP A 161 0.60 9.25 -13.03
CA ASP A 161 0.17 9.15 -14.42
C ASP A 161 -0.68 10.32 -14.88
N LYS A 162 -0.14 11.10 -15.79
CA LYS A 162 -0.87 12.15 -16.51
C LYS A 162 -2.01 11.62 -17.40
N VAL A 163 -2.04 10.34 -17.68
CA VAL A 163 -3.07 9.72 -18.54
C VAL A 163 -4.41 9.62 -17.81
N HIS A 164 -4.40 9.51 -16.50
CA HIS A 164 -5.60 9.36 -15.68
C HIS A 164 -6.14 10.67 -15.11
N ASP A 165 -5.37 11.76 -15.14
CA ASP A 165 -5.81 13.09 -14.68
C ASP A 165 -6.91 13.72 -15.53
N ARG A 166 -7.17 13.18 -16.73
CA ARG A 166 -8.21 13.71 -17.63
C ARG A 166 -9.65 13.43 -17.16
N LEU A 167 -9.84 12.63 -16.13
CA LEU A 167 -11.17 12.23 -15.63
C LEU A 167 -11.42 12.59 -14.16
N ALA A 168 -10.46 13.18 -13.46
CA ALA A 168 -10.64 13.67 -12.10
C ALA A 168 -10.73 15.20 -12.11
N PRO A 169 -11.79 15.82 -11.54
CA PRO A 169 -11.79 17.26 -11.34
C PRO A 169 -10.66 17.65 -10.36
N ASP A 170 -9.90 18.69 -10.74
CA ASP A 170 -8.77 19.27 -9.98
C ASP A 170 -9.24 19.96 -8.68
N THR A 171 -9.81 19.22 -7.74
CA THR A 171 -10.37 19.82 -6.52
C THR A 171 -9.66 19.40 -5.24
N PHE A 172 -8.46 18.82 -5.33
CA PHE A 172 -7.70 18.52 -4.14
C PHE A 172 -6.49 19.45 -4.01
N ASP A 173 -6.73 20.65 -3.49
CA ASP A 173 -5.67 21.53 -3.01
C ASP A 173 -5.15 20.98 -1.68
N SER A 174 -4.03 20.26 -1.75
CA SER A 174 -3.37 19.73 -0.57
C SER A 174 -2.48 20.82 0.02
N GLY A 175 -2.98 21.56 0.98
CA GLY A 175 -2.09 22.29 1.90
C GLY A 175 -1.00 21.32 2.41
N GLU A 176 0.23 21.79 2.55
CA GLU A 176 1.35 20.99 3.01
C GLU A 176 1.04 20.37 4.38
N VAL A 177 0.62 19.10 4.36
CA VAL A 177 0.50 18.31 5.59
C VAL A 177 1.88 17.69 5.84
N PRO A 178 2.48 17.94 7.01
CA PRO A 178 3.80 17.36 7.33
C PRO A 178 3.73 15.84 7.25
N PRO A 179 4.78 15.18 6.73
CA PRO A 179 4.79 13.73 6.58
C PRO A 179 4.65 13.06 7.94
N VAL A 180 3.63 12.21 8.08
CA VAL A 180 3.49 11.35 9.26
C VAL A 180 4.63 10.33 9.20
N GLN A 181 5.58 10.42 10.10
CA GLN A 181 6.63 9.42 10.26
C GLN A 181 6.04 8.27 11.08
N ILE A 182 5.75 7.17 10.40
CA ILE A 182 5.44 5.91 11.09
C ILE A 182 6.78 5.21 11.32
N GLU A 183 7.24 5.18 12.56
CA GLU A 183 8.38 4.38 12.96
C GLU A 183 7.97 2.91 12.92
N TYR A 184 8.58 2.14 12.03
CA TYR A 184 8.38 0.70 11.99
C TYR A 184 9.29 0.04 13.02
N PRO A 185 8.80 -0.96 13.79
CA PRO A 185 9.65 -1.70 14.70
C PRO A 185 10.83 -2.30 13.93
N ASN A 186 12.03 -2.05 14.42
CA ASN A 186 13.25 -2.64 13.86
C ASN A 186 13.14 -4.16 13.92
N SER A 187 13.58 -4.83 12.87
CA SER A 187 13.64 -6.29 12.77
C SER A 187 14.68 -6.96 13.70
N SER A 188 15.37 -6.17 14.54
CA SER A 188 16.16 -6.65 15.67
C SER A 188 15.24 -6.71 16.89
N GLY A 189 14.67 -7.85 17.17
CA GLY A 189 13.90 -8.37 18.29
C GLY A 189 13.75 -7.63 19.63
N GLU A 190 13.79 -6.33 19.66
CA GLU A 190 13.53 -5.52 20.85
C GLU A 190 12.09 -5.01 20.80
N THR A 191 11.29 -5.55 21.69
CA THR A 191 9.90 -5.20 21.96
C THR A 191 9.79 -3.80 22.54
N GLY A 192 9.79 -2.79 21.67
CA GLY A 192 9.33 -1.46 22.01
C GLY A 192 7.79 -1.44 21.97
N SER A 193 7.17 -1.11 23.09
CA SER A 193 5.71 -1.02 23.28
C SER A 193 5.11 0.20 22.55
N GLY A 194 5.06 0.15 21.23
CA GLY A 194 4.47 1.18 20.39
C GLY A 194 3.66 0.57 19.26
N LEU A 195 2.53 -0.06 19.58
CA LEU A 195 1.55 -0.46 18.56
C LEU A 195 0.85 0.79 18.00
N PRO A 196 0.70 0.89 16.66
CA PRO A 196 -0.05 1.99 16.06
C PRO A 196 -1.50 2.03 16.54
N PRO A 197 -2.14 3.20 16.62
CA PRO A 197 -3.51 3.32 17.08
C PRO A 197 -4.45 2.48 16.22
N GLY A 198 -5.18 1.57 16.84
CA GLY A 198 -6.11 0.62 16.18
C GLY A 198 -5.74 -0.85 16.34
N PHE A 199 -4.60 -1.17 16.94
CA PHE A 199 -4.24 -2.55 17.28
C PHE A 199 -4.67 -2.85 18.73
N ILE A 200 -5.71 -3.64 18.91
CA ILE A 200 -6.10 -4.21 20.21
C ILE A 200 -5.54 -5.63 20.25
N PRO A 201 -4.52 -5.92 21.07
CA PRO A 201 -4.11 -7.29 21.31
C PRO A 201 -5.25 -8.03 22.05
N LYS A 202 -5.60 -9.22 21.57
CA LYS A 202 -6.44 -10.14 22.32
C LYS A 202 -5.63 -10.81 23.40
#